data_c2de81a0ae0ee0a88d4042f17b3a5098
#
_entry.id   c2de81a0ae0ee0a88d4042f17b3a5098
#
_cell.length_a   1.000
_cell.length_b   1.000
_cell.length_c   1.000
_cell.angle_alpha   90.00
_cell.angle_beta   90.00
_cell.angle_gamma   90.00
#
_symmetry.space_group_name_H-M   'P 1'
#
loop_
_entity.id
_entity.type
_entity.pdbx_description
1 polymer ?
#
loop_
_entity_poly.entity_id
_entity_poly.type
_entity_poly.pdbx_seq_one_letter_code
_entity_poly.pdbx_strand_id
1 'polypeptide(L)'
;MKITDMTSYIASIPRQRSLNTYYGDIPDTKTITVLVNTDDGITGIGQTLSHAPHYGDTAESIKNNIDNHIKPAILGQDPFDIEHLFEVMYKSIGKSTRYPVTAIEFALWDIKGKALNVPVYNLLGGKCTEGAPLHGHADRLSIDESIAHIEKLSAEGWTWLKSKIGFDVDTDLAWYQAIYEAVGDKVKFQLDG
;
A
#
# COMPACT_ATOMS: atom_id res chain seq x y z
N MET A 1 -13.01 25.49 -6.55
CA MET A 1 -13.45 24.07 -6.58
C MET A 1 -13.92 23.67 -5.19
N LYS A 2 -14.97 22.86 -5.09
CA LYS A 2 -15.47 22.39 -3.78
C LYS A 2 -15.76 20.90 -3.82
N ILE A 3 -15.47 20.21 -2.73
CA ILE A 3 -15.87 18.82 -2.53
C ILE A 3 -17.39 18.77 -2.36
N THR A 4 -18.07 18.06 -3.25
CA THR A 4 -19.55 17.95 -3.24
C THR A 4 -20.04 16.66 -2.63
N ASP A 5 -19.29 15.57 -2.81
CA ASP A 5 -19.61 14.26 -2.23
C ASP A 5 -18.38 13.40 -2.07
N MET A 6 -18.46 12.40 -1.22
CA MET A 6 -17.44 11.37 -1.04
C MET A 6 -18.11 10.03 -0.79
N THR A 7 -17.63 8.99 -1.48
CA THR A 7 -18.14 7.62 -1.32
C THR A 7 -16.97 6.68 -1.06
N SER A 8 -17.12 5.77 -0.11
CA SER A 8 -16.11 4.76 0.21
C SER A 8 -16.62 3.33 0.02
N TYR A 9 -15.74 2.44 -0.44
CA TYR A 9 -16.03 1.05 -0.73
C TYR A 9 -14.99 0.15 -0.09
N ILE A 10 -15.44 -0.98 0.49
CA ILE A 10 -14.55 -2.08 0.90
C ILE A 10 -14.55 -3.11 -0.22
N ALA A 11 -13.37 -3.54 -0.64
CA ALA A 11 -13.17 -4.66 -1.53
C ALA A 11 -12.21 -5.68 -0.92
N SER A 12 -12.50 -6.96 -1.08
CA SER A 12 -11.59 -8.06 -0.74
C SER A 12 -10.99 -8.58 -2.04
N ILE A 13 -9.67 -8.44 -2.19
CA ILE A 13 -8.94 -8.86 -3.38
C ILE A 13 -8.20 -10.14 -3.04
N PRO A 14 -8.59 -11.28 -3.64
CA PRO A 14 -7.93 -12.56 -3.38
C PRO A 14 -6.48 -12.49 -3.88
N ARG A 15 -5.56 -13.05 -3.12
CA ARG A 15 -4.17 -13.19 -3.52
C ARG A 15 -3.99 -14.44 -4.37
N GLN A 16 -3.06 -14.40 -5.32
CA GLN A 16 -2.67 -15.61 -6.06
C GLN A 16 -2.04 -16.68 -5.15
N ARG A 17 -1.35 -16.22 -4.09
CA ARG A 17 -0.86 -17.05 -3.00
C ARG A 17 -1.13 -16.33 -1.69
N SER A 18 -1.48 -17.08 -0.66
CA SER A 18 -1.59 -16.54 0.70
C SER A 18 -0.24 -15.97 1.14
N LEU A 19 -0.25 -14.81 1.77
CA LEU A 19 0.94 -14.21 2.36
C LEU A 19 1.09 -14.75 3.78
N ASN A 20 2.15 -15.52 4.02
CA ASN A 20 2.50 -15.99 5.37
C ASN A 20 3.21 -14.86 6.14
N THR A 21 2.70 -14.55 7.32
CA THR A 21 3.24 -13.51 8.20
C THR A 21 3.33 -14.01 9.64
N TYR A 22 4.03 -13.27 10.50
CA TYR A 22 4.01 -13.52 11.95
C TYR A 22 2.58 -13.57 12.53
N TYR A 23 1.63 -12.85 11.94
CA TYR A 23 0.22 -12.79 12.38
C TYR A 23 -0.66 -13.86 11.74
N GLY A 24 -0.09 -14.79 10.97
CA GLY A 24 -0.77 -15.86 10.26
C GLY A 24 -0.88 -15.63 8.75
N ASP A 25 -1.64 -16.50 8.11
CA ASP A 25 -1.87 -16.48 6.67
C ASP A 25 -2.90 -15.43 6.26
N ILE A 26 -2.56 -14.67 5.21
CA ILE A 26 -3.41 -13.62 4.64
C ILE A 26 -3.80 -14.03 3.21
N PRO A 27 -4.97 -14.65 3.03
CA PRO A 27 -5.41 -15.14 1.72
C PRO A 27 -5.94 -14.05 0.79
N ASP A 28 -6.35 -12.91 1.35
CA ASP A 28 -6.90 -11.76 0.62
C ASP A 28 -6.34 -10.45 1.14
N THR A 29 -6.52 -9.39 0.37
CA THR A 29 -6.23 -8.02 0.81
C THR A 29 -7.52 -7.23 0.84
N LYS A 30 -7.93 -6.79 2.02
CA LYS A 30 -9.05 -5.84 2.16
C LYS A 30 -8.55 -4.43 1.85
N THR A 31 -9.16 -3.80 0.87
CA THR A 31 -8.87 -2.41 0.48
C THR A 31 -10.07 -1.52 0.70
N ILE A 32 -9.82 -0.26 0.98
CA ILE A 32 -10.83 0.78 1.10
C ILE A 32 -10.53 1.81 0.01
N THR A 33 -11.41 1.88 -0.99
CA THR A 33 -11.32 2.86 -2.08
C THR A 33 -12.25 4.03 -1.79
N VAL A 34 -11.76 5.23 -1.99
CA VAL A 34 -12.51 6.49 -1.80
C VAL A 34 -12.62 7.21 -3.13
N LEU A 35 -13.82 7.65 -3.46
CA LEU A 35 -14.11 8.58 -4.55
C LEU A 35 -14.49 9.93 -3.94
N VAL A 36 -13.79 10.98 -4.32
CA VAL A 36 -14.07 12.37 -3.91
C VAL A 36 -14.55 13.14 -5.14
N ASN A 37 -15.79 13.60 -5.12
CA ASN A 37 -16.40 14.35 -6.21
C ASN A 37 -16.34 15.86 -5.95
N THR A 38 -16.19 16.63 -7.03
CA THR A 38 -16.13 18.09 -6.98
C THR A 38 -17.24 18.75 -7.81
N ASP A 39 -17.53 20.03 -7.53
CA ASP A 39 -18.47 20.86 -8.31
C ASP A 39 -17.99 21.14 -9.75
N ASP A 40 -16.71 20.97 -10.06
CA ASP A 40 -16.18 21.06 -11.41
C ASP A 40 -16.24 19.75 -12.20
N GLY A 41 -16.90 18.71 -11.66
CA GLY A 41 -17.08 17.41 -12.31
C GLY A 41 -15.85 16.51 -12.27
N ILE A 42 -14.80 16.89 -11.55
CA ILE A 42 -13.60 16.06 -11.35
C ILE A 42 -13.85 15.11 -10.18
N THR A 43 -13.57 13.83 -10.40
CA THR A 43 -13.55 12.81 -9.35
C THR A 43 -12.12 12.38 -9.06
N GLY A 44 -11.68 12.51 -7.82
CA GLY A 44 -10.44 11.95 -7.32
C GLY A 44 -10.65 10.55 -6.77
N ILE A 45 -9.64 9.70 -6.97
CA ILE A 45 -9.64 8.32 -6.50
C ILE A 45 -8.44 8.12 -5.56
N GLY A 46 -8.72 7.61 -4.38
CA GLY A 46 -7.67 7.18 -3.45
C GLY A 46 -8.00 5.83 -2.85
N GLN A 47 -6.96 5.15 -2.38
CA GLN A 47 -7.14 3.82 -1.79
C GLN A 47 -6.15 3.60 -0.66
N THR A 48 -6.59 2.83 0.33
CA THR A 48 -5.74 2.28 1.38
C THR A 48 -6.06 0.80 1.58
N LEU A 49 -5.23 0.11 2.35
CA LEU A 49 -5.48 -1.27 2.73
C LEU A 49 -5.75 -1.39 4.23
N SER A 50 -6.38 -2.49 4.63
CA SER A 50 -6.53 -2.88 6.03
C SER A 50 -5.77 -4.18 6.30
N HIS A 51 -4.98 -4.17 7.37
CA HIS A 51 -4.39 -5.35 7.96
C HIS A 51 -4.39 -5.18 9.49
N ALA A 52 -5.54 -5.40 10.09
CA ALA A 52 -5.79 -5.11 11.50
C ALA A 52 -4.77 -5.74 12.48
N PRO A 53 -4.33 -7.02 12.31
CA PRO A 53 -3.34 -7.60 13.21
C PRO A 53 -2.01 -6.86 13.25
N HIS A 54 -1.61 -6.21 12.15
CA HIS A 54 -0.34 -5.52 12.05
C HIS A 54 -0.46 -4.00 12.33
N TYR A 55 -1.55 -3.40 11.87
CA TYR A 55 -1.71 -1.94 11.87
C TYR A 55 -2.84 -1.42 12.76
N GLY A 56 -3.67 -2.30 13.31
CA GLY A 56 -4.73 -1.96 14.27
C GLY A 56 -6.07 -1.53 13.67
N ASP A 57 -6.12 -1.07 12.42
CA ASP A 57 -7.37 -0.63 11.80
C ASP A 57 -8.00 -1.74 10.94
N THR A 58 -9.28 -2.04 11.18
CA THR A 58 -10.09 -2.91 10.31
C THR A 58 -10.62 -2.13 9.11
N ALA A 59 -11.02 -2.82 8.05
CA ALA A 59 -11.61 -2.18 6.88
C ALA A 59 -12.90 -1.42 7.26
N GLU A 60 -13.68 -1.98 8.17
CA GLU A 60 -14.92 -1.41 8.68
C GLU A 60 -14.66 -0.15 9.52
N SER A 61 -13.61 -0.15 10.39
CA SER A 61 -13.25 1.03 11.18
C SER A 61 -12.75 2.16 10.28
N ILE A 62 -11.93 1.84 9.27
CA ILE A 62 -11.47 2.82 8.28
C ILE A 62 -12.65 3.43 7.53
N LYS A 63 -13.54 2.59 7.01
CA LYS A 63 -14.75 3.05 6.30
C LYS A 63 -15.65 3.90 7.20
N ASN A 64 -15.88 3.48 8.44
CA ASN A 64 -16.69 4.25 9.40
C ASN A 64 -16.09 5.63 9.66
N ASN A 65 -14.77 5.72 9.85
CA ASN A 65 -14.09 7.00 10.04
C ASN A 65 -14.22 7.91 8.83
N ILE A 66 -14.13 7.36 7.62
CA ILE A 66 -14.31 8.11 6.37
C ILE A 66 -15.73 8.64 6.28
N ASP A 67 -16.73 7.76 6.36
CA ASP A 67 -18.12 8.10 6.03
C ASP A 67 -18.79 8.97 7.10
N ASN A 68 -18.55 8.69 8.37
CA ASN A 68 -19.30 9.28 9.48
C ASN A 68 -18.58 10.41 10.21
N HIS A 69 -17.25 10.52 10.05
CA HIS A 69 -16.45 11.52 10.76
C HIS A 69 -15.74 12.48 9.82
N ILE A 70 -15.01 11.99 8.81
CA ILE A 70 -14.22 12.84 7.92
C ILE A 70 -15.10 13.48 6.85
N LYS A 71 -15.93 12.70 6.15
CA LYS A 71 -16.80 13.21 5.08
C LYS A 71 -17.59 14.47 5.50
N PRO A 72 -18.35 14.47 6.61
CA PRO A 72 -19.07 15.67 7.03
C PRO A 72 -18.20 16.89 7.29
N ALA A 73 -16.94 16.67 7.71
CA ALA A 73 -16.01 17.74 8.07
C ALA A 73 -15.36 18.40 6.84
N ILE A 74 -15.22 17.69 5.71
CA ILE A 74 -14.53 18.20 4.52
C ILE A 74 -15.45 18.56 3.36
N LEU A 75 -16.74 18.20 3.41
CA LEU A 75 -17.72 18.65 2.40
C LEU A 75 -17.78 20.17 2.30
N GLY A 76 -17.81 20.68 1.07
CA GLY A 76 -17.79 22.12 0.77
C GLY A 76 -16.43 22.79 0.86
N GLN A 77 -15.39 22.10 1.33
CA GLN A 77 -14.01 22.60 1.36
C GLN A 77 -13.37 22.55 -0.04
N ASP A 78 -12.27 23.31 -0.22
CA ASP A 78 -11.49 23.27 -1.45
C ASP A 78 -10.51 22.08 -1.40
N PRO A 79 -10.57 21.13 -2.37
CA PRO A 79 -9.66 19.99 -2.40
C PRO A 79 -8.19 20.37 -2.66
N PHE A 80 -7.89 21.60 -3.06
CA PHE A 80 -6.53 22.10 -3.25
C PHE A 80 -5.82 22.43 -1.94
N ASP A 81 -6.58 22.69 -0.86
CA ASP A 81 -6.06 23.03 0.47
C ASP A 81 -5.68 21.79 1.27
N ILE A 82 -4.83 20.92 0.67
CA ILE A 82 -4.51 19.58 1.19
C ILE A 82 -4.01 19.63 2.64
N GLU A 83 -3.07 20.52 2.96
CA GLU A 83 -2.52 20.64 4.32
C GLU A 83 -3.58 21.08 5.34
N HIS A 84 -4.46 22.00 4.96
CA HIS A 84 -5.58 22.39 5.81
C HIS A 84 -6.56 21.22 6.03
N LEU A 85 -6.87 20.49 4.96
CA LEU A 85 -7.75 19.32 5.05
C LEU A 85 -7.15 18.21 5.91
N PHE A 86 -5.82 18.03 5.93
CA PHE A 86 -5.15 17.14 6.88
C PHE A 86 -5.49 17.48 8.32
N GLU A 87 -5.37 18.75 8.70
CA GLU A 87 -5.71 19.18 10.06
C GLU A 87 -7.19 18.93 10.38
N VAL A 88 -8.09 19.22 9.45
CA VAL A 88 -9.53 18.98 9.62
C VAL A 88 -9.82 17.50 9.81
N MET A 89 -9.21 16.64 8.99
CA MET A 89 -9.38 15.18 9.08
C MET A 89 -8.86 14.64 10.41
N TYR A 90 -7.65 15.04 10.84
CA TYR A 90 -7.10 14.59 12.11
C TYR A 90 -7.86 15.13 13.34
N LYS A 91 -8.47 16.31 13.25
CA LYS A 91 -9.36 16.81 14.31
C LYS A 91 -10.64 15.97 14.42
N SER A 92 -11.08 15.36 13.32
CA SER A 92 -12.30 14.55 13.27
C SER A 92 -12.14 13.14 13.84
N ILE A 93 -10.97 12.52 13.68
CA ILE A 93 -10.76 11.10 14.05
C ILE A 93 -9.56 10.85 14.98
N GLY A 94 -8.80 11.91 15.32
CA GLY A 94 -7.56 11.78 16.09
C GLY A 94 -6.36 11.36 15.24
N LYS A 95 -5.16 11.43 15.86
CA LYS A 95 -3.88 11.23 15.15
C LYS A 95 -3.40 9.78 15.10
N SER A 96 -4.05 8.86 15.78
CA SER A 96 -3.64 7.46 15.90
C SER A 96 -3.97 6.63 14.66
N THR A 97 -4.99 6.99 13.91
CA THR A 97 -5.43 6.29 12.71
C THR A 97 -5.09 7.10 11.45
N ARG A 98 -4.25 6.54 10.58
CA ARG A 98 -3.76 7.24 9.38
C ARG A 98 -4.43 6.77 8.09
N TYR A 99 -4.90 5.54 8.05
CA TYR A 99 -5.42 4.91 6.84
C TYR A 99 -6.60 5.66 6.20
N PRO A 100 -7.61 6.13 6.97
CA PRO A 100 -8.70 6.93 6.40
C PRO A 100 -8.19 8.21 5.72
N VAL A 101 -7.24 8.91 6.39
CA VAL A 101 -6.64 10.15 5.90
C VAL A 101 -5.84 9.90 4.62
N THR A 102 -5.00 8.84 4.60
CA THR A 102 -4.19 8.48 3.42
C THR A 102 -5.05 8.21 2.19
N ALA A 103 -6.17 7.46 2.34
CA ALA A 103 -7.06 7.20 1.22
C ALA A 103 -7.64 8.50 0.63
N ILE A 104 -8.04 9.42 1.49
CA ILE A 104 -8.60 10.70 1.05
C ILE A 104 -7.50 11.59 0.46
N GLU A 105 -6.33 11.65 1.07
CA GLU A 105 -5.19 12.43 0.55
C GLU A 105 -4.85 12.03 -0.89
N PHE A 106 -4.76 10.74 -1.18
CA PHE A 106 -4.51 10.28 -2.54
C PHE A 106 -5.57 10.79 -3.52
N ALA A 107 -6.85 10.78 -3.11
CA ALA A 107 -7.92 11.34 -3.93
C ALA A 107 -7.77 12.86 -4.14
N LEU A 108 -7.33 13.61 -3.13
CA LEU A 108 -7.09 15.05 -3.24
C LEU A 108 -5.93 15.36 -4.20
N TRP A 109 -4.82 14.61 -4.12
CA TRP A 109 -3.73 14.74 -5.08
C TRP A 109 -4.14 14.36 -6.50
N ASP A 110 -4.97 13.34 -6.66
CA ASP A 110 -5.53 12.93 -7.96
C ASP A 110 -6.44 14.03 -8.55
N ILE A 111 -7.30 14.66 -7.74
CA ILE A 111 -8.08 15.85 -8.16
C ILE A 111 -7.14 16.95 -8.64
N LYS A 112 -6.12 17.27 -7.84
CA LYS A 112 -5.19 18.38 -8.15
C LYS A 112 -4.41 18.11 -9.44
N GLY A 113 -3.94 16.87 -9.63
CA GLY A 113 -3.28 16.47 -10.88
C GLY A 113 -4.19 16.58 -12.10
N LYS A 114 -5.43 16.09 -11.99
CA LYS A 114 -6.45 16.16 -13.06
C LYS A 114 -6.83 17.60 -13.39
N ALA A 115 -7.10 18.41 -12.38
CA ALA A 115 -7.50 19.80 -12.54
C ALA A 115 -6.40 20.66 -13.22
N LEU A 116 -5.14 20.40 -12.90
CA LEU A 116 -3.99 21.08 -13.48
C LEU A 116 -3.49 20.42 -14.77
N ASN A 117 -4.05 19.27 -15.15
CA ASN A 117 -3.63 18.44 -16.29
C ASN A 117 -2.13 18.10 -16.25
N VAL A 118 -1.63 17.72 -15.08
CA VAL A 118 -0.24 17.28 -14.86
C VAL A 118 -0.21 15.99 -14.02
N PRO A 119 0.79 15.12 -14.23
CA PRO A 119 1.00 13.97 -13.34
C PRO A 119 1.29 14.43 -11.91
N VAL A 120 0.80 13.68 -10.93
CA VAL A 120 0.96 14.02 -9.50
C VAL A 120 2.44 14.17 -9.12
N TYR A 121 3.35 13.37 -9.68
CA TYR A 121 4.78 13.49 -9.37
C TYR A 121 5.36 14.88 -9.70
N ASN A 122 4.82 15.60 -10.69
CA ASN A 122 5.23 16.97 -10.98
C ASN A 122 4.86 17.94 -9.85
N LEU A 123 3.78 17.68 -9.13
CA LEU A 123 3.34 18.45 -7.97
C LEU A 123 4.15 18.12 -6.71
N LEU A 124 4.82 16.96 -6.69
CA LEU A 124 5.62 16.46 -5.57
C LEU A 124 7.13 16.66 -5.75
N GLY A 125 7.55 17.55 -6.65
CA GLY A 125 8.96 17.88 -6.86
C GLY A 125 9.54 17.38 -8.17
N GLY A 126 8.75 16.73 -9.02
CA GLY A 126 9.15 16.31 -10.37
C GLY A 126 9.73 14.90 -10.43
N LYS A 127 10.11 14.51 -11.64
CA LYS A 127 10.64 13.18 -11.95
C LYS A 127 12.12 13.10 -11.62
N CYS A 128 12.51 12.23 -10.73
CA CYS A 128 13.91 12.03 -10.34
C CYS A 128 14.56 10.77 -10.98
N THR A 129 13.77 9.89 -11.61
CA THR A 129 14.25 8.68 -12.29
C THR A 129 13.28 8.26 -13.38
N GLU A 130 13.79 7.56 -14.40
CA GLU A 130 12.96 7.01 -15.47
C GLU A 130 12.10 5.82 -15.01
N GLY A 131 12.53 5.12 -13.96
CA GLY A 131 11.79 4.00 -13.37
C GLY A 131 12.40 3.63 -12.03
N ALA A 132 11.57 3.14 -11.12
CA ALA A 132 12.01 2.56 -9.86
C ALA A 132 12.24 1.05 -10.04
N PRO A 133 13.43 0.52 -9.69
CA PRO A 133 13.63 -0.91 -9.69
C PRO A 133 12.69 -1.56 -8.64
N LEU A 134 12.05 -2.65 -9.04
CA LEU A 134 11.19 -3.44 -8.17
C LEU A 134 11.95 -4.65 -7.65
N HIS A 135 11.58 -5.13 -6.46
CA HIS A 135 11.98 -6.44 -5.96
C HIS A 135 10.82 -7.43 -6.06
N GLY A 136 11.13 -8.68 -6.36
CA GLY A 136 10.22 -9.81 -6.23
C GLY A 136 10.11 -10.27 -4.77
N HIS A 137 9.19 -11.16 -4.47
CA HIS A 137 9.04 -11.76 -3.15
C HIS A 137 9.47 -13.22 -3.17
N ALA A 138 10.49 -13.56 -2.38
CA ALA A 138 10.94 -14.93 -2.16
C ALA A 138 10.27 -15.46 -0.89
N ASP A 139 9.23 -16.29 -1.07
CA ASP A 139 8.51 -16.91 0.04
C ASP A 139 9.41 -17.89 0.80
N ARG A 140 9.25 -17.95 2.12
CA ARG A 140 9.89 -18.94 3.01
C ARG A 140 9.12 -20.24 2.96
N LEU A 141 9.49 -21.12 2.03
CA LEU A 141 8.98 -22.48 1.86
C LEU A 141 10.03 -23.50 2.36
N SER A 142 9.86 -24.77 2.05
CA SER A 142 10.97 -25.72 2.17
C SER A 142 12.14 -25.27 1.30
N ILE A 143 13.36 -25.72 1.60
CA ILE A 143 14.56 -25.31 0.85
C ILE A 143 14.40 -25.60 -0.64
N ASP A 144 13.99 -26.81 -1.01
CA ASP A 144 13.85 -27.23 -2.40
C ASP A 144 12.78 -26.41 -3.15
N GLU A 145 11.62 -26.17 -2.51
CA GLU A 145 10.55 -25.36 -3.10
C GLU A 145 10.99 -23.89 -3.24
N SER A 146 11.75 -23.38 -2.27
CA SER A 146 12.28 -22.01 -2.31
C SER A 146 13.31 -21.86 -3.43
N ILE A 147 14.22 -22.81 -3.62
CA ILE A 147 15.18 -22.82 -4.72
C ILE A 147 14.42 -22.77 -6.05
N ALA A 148 13.48 -23.68 -6.27
CA ALA A 148 12.71 -23.75 -7.50
C ALA A 148 11.92 -22.45 -7.77
N HIS A 149 11.35 -21.85 -6.72
CA HIS A 149 10.64 -20.58 -6.83
C HIS A 149 11.57 -19.41 -7.20
N ILE A 150 12.73 -19.32 -6.56
CA ILE A 150 13.73 -18.27 -6.81
C ILE A 150 14.36 -18.42 -8.19
N GLU A 151 14.67 -19.64 -8.63
CA GLU A 151 15.15 -19.90 -9.99
C GLU A 151 14.11 -19.45 -11.05
N LYS A 152 12.82 -19.73 -10.80
CA LYS A 152 11.74 -19.24 -11.66
C LYS A 152 11.71 -17.72 -11.71
N LEU A 153 11.74 -17.04 -10.57
CA LEU A 153 11.77 -15.58 -10.51
C LEU A 153 13.00 -15.01 -11.23
N SER A 154 14.17 -15.63 -11.04
CA SER A 154 15.40 -15.24 -11.75
C SER A 154 15.27 -15.38 -13.26
N ALA A 155 14.64 -16.46 -13.74
CA ALA A 155 14.39 -16.68 -15.16
C ALA A 155 13.38 -15.68 -15.74
N GLU A 156 12.45 -15.16 -14.93
CA GLU A 156 11.52 -14.08 -15.27
C GLU A 156 12.20 -12.69 -15.28
N GLY A 157 13.48 -12.59 -14.88
CA GLY A 157 14.26 -11.35 -14.90
C GLY A 157 14.32 -10.60 -13.56
N TRP A 158 13.81 -11.17 -12.47
CA TRP A 158 13.96 -10.59 -11.15
C TRP A 158 15.41 -10.72 -10.66
N THR A 159 16.05 -9.59 -10.38
CA THR A 159 17.44 -9.54 -9.87
C THR A 159 17.51 -9.18 -8.40
N TRP A 160 16.43 -8.65 -7.83
CA TRP A 160 16.30 -8.35 -6.40
C TRP A 160 15.09 -9.07 -5.84
N LEU A 161 15.26 -9.76 -4.73
CA LEU A 161 14.21 -10.47 -4.03
C LEU A 161 14.17 -10.05 -2.56
N LYS A 162 12.97 -9.86 -2.03
CA LYS A 162 12.74 -9.66 -0.60
C LYS A 162 12.37 -10.99 0.04
N SER A 163 12.99 -11.35 1.16
CA SER A 163 12.65 -12.52 1.95
C SER A 163 12.62 -12.22 3.44
N LYS A 164 11.77 -12.95 4.18
CA LYS A 164 11.62 -12.81 5.62
C LYS A 164 12.72 -13.56 6.38
N ILE A 165 13.17 -12.97 7.49
CA ILE A 165 14.02 -13.57 8.52
C ILE A 165 13.38 -13.39 9.90
N GLY A 166 14.00 -13.98 10.94
CA GLY A 166 13.55 -13.83 12.33
C GLY A 166 12.68 -14.98 12.81
N PHE A 167 12.67 -16.13 12.11
CA PHE A 167 12.01 -17.34 12.58
C PHE A 167 12.85 -18.04 13.65
N ASP A 168 14.10 -18.38 13.32
CA ASP A 168 15.11 -18.97 14.17
C ASP A 168 16.48 -18.79 13.47
N VAL A 169 17.51 -18.43 14.22
CA VAL A 169 18.82 -18.07 13.65
C VAL A 169 19.45 -19.22 12.84
N ASP A 170 19.45 -20.43 13.40
CA ASP A 170 20.09 -21.58 12.73
C ASP A 170 19.28 -21.99 11.48
N THR A 171 17.97 -21.96 11.57
CA THR A 171 17.06 -22.23 10.44
C THR A 171 17.20 -21.17 9.35
N ASP A 172 17.30 -19.89 9.72
CA ASP A 172 17.50 -18.81 8.77
C ASP A 172 18.84 -18.93 8.05
N LEU A 173 19.93 -19.18 8.79
CA LEU A 173 21.25 -19.38 8.22
C LEU A 173 21.29 -20.58 7.27
N ALA A 174 20.76 -21.73 7.68
CA ALA A 174 20.73 -22.93 6.84
C ALA A 174 19.95 -22.70 5.55
N TRP A 175 18.80 -22.00 5.64
CA TRP A 175 17.98 -21.67 4.47
C TRP A 175 18.73 -20.75 3.49
N TYR A 176 19.32 -19.65 4.00
CA TYR A 176 20.05 -18.71 3.14
C TYR A 176 21.31 -19.31 2.54
N GLN A 177 22.04 -20.14 3.29
CA GLN A 177 23.20 -20.84 2.78
C GLN A 177 22.82 -21.77 1.61
N ALA A 178 21.79 -22.59 1.77
CA ALA A 178 21.31 -23.49 0.73
C ALA A 178 20.83 -22.73 -0.53
N ILE A 179 20.08 -21.63 -0.34
CA ILE A 179 19.65 -20.78 -1.46
C ILE A 179 20.85 -20.16 -2.17
N TYR A 180 21.84 -19.61 -1.43
CA TYR A 180 23.01 -18.99 -2.02
C TYR A 180 23.86 -20.01 -2.80
N GLU A 181 24.05 -21.21 -2.27
CA GLU A 181 24.75 -22.30 -2.96
C GLU A 181 24.07 -22.70 -4.28
N ALA A 182 22.72 -22.65 -4.33
CA ALA A 182 21.95 -23.02 -5.51
C ALA A 182 21.90 -21.90 -6.58
N VAL A 183 21.65 -20.67 -6.16
CA VAL A 183 21.39 -19.58 -7.11
C VAL A 183 22.55 -18.61 -7.28
N GLY A 184 23.48 -18.55 -6.33
CA GLY A 184 24.66 -17.68 -6.35
C GLY A 184 24.32 -16.22 -6.51
N ASP A 185 25.10 -15.51 -7.32
CA ASP A 185 24.95 -14.06 -7.56
C ASP A 185 23.87 -13.69 -8.58
N LYS A 186 23.05 -14.66 -9.03
CA LYS A 186 21.97 -14.39 -10.00
C LYS A 186 20.92 -13.45 -9.43
N VAL A 187 20.71 -13.48 -8.13
CA VAL A 187 19.75 -12.62 -7.40
C VAL A 187 20.40 -12.04 -6.15
N LYS A 188 19.95 -10.85 -5.77
CA LYS A 188 20.31 -10.18 -4.52
C LYS A 188 19.13 -10.21 -3.58
N PHE A 189 19.38 -10.36 -2.28
CA PHE A 189 18.33 -10.42 -1.27
C PHE A 189 18.27 -9.15 -0.43
N GLN A 190 17.05 -8.67 -0.22
CA GLN A 190 16.69 -7.77 0.86
C GLN A 190 16.05 -8.60 1.97
N LEU A 191 16.71 -8.66 3.12
CA LEU A 191 16.21 -9.39 4.29
C LEU A 191 15.33 -8.47 5.14
N ASP A 192 14.18 -8.99 5.58
CA ASP A 192 13.15 -8.27 6.32
C ASP A 192 12.78 -9.08 7.57
N GLY A 193 13.18 -8.58 8.75
CA GLY A 193 12.95 -9.19 10.06
C GLY A 193 11.97 -8.43 10.93
#